data_a6844bb818e1a186e89a3671896f2efb
#
_entry.id   a6844bb818e1a186e89a3671896f2efb
#
_cell.length_a   1.000
_cell.length_b   1.000
_cell.length_c   1.000
_cell.angle_alpha   90.00
_cell.angle_beta   90.00
_cell.angle_gamma   90.00
#
_symmetry.space_group_name_H-M   'P 1'
#
loop_
_entity.id
_entity.type
_entity.pdbx_description
1 polymer ?
#
loop_
_entity_poly.entity_id
_entity_poly.type
_entity_poly.pdbx_seq_one_letter_code
_entity_poly.pdbx_strand_id
1 'polypeptide(L)'
;MNNIKNTGLYDESFEHDACGIGAIASIDGIKSHKIVEDALNILIHLEHRGGTGAESNSGDVAGILVQIPHEYFSSLDLGFKIGCEGSYGVAQIITSKNETIKNKSFEIVLNRLNDVKLKALGIRKVPFNSLELGMQAKNSLPGIYQFFIDRPEGETELEFERHLYLARRLIEKEALSLELSDFYICSMSAKTIVYKGMLVSTQVQNFYVDLSDIKFKSAIATVHSRFSTNTFPSWSKAHPYRMICHNGEINTIKGNVNGVMA
;
A
#
# COMPACT_ATOMS: atom_id res chain seq x y z
N MET A 1 13.76 -30.51 -18.83
CA MET A 1 12.40 -29.93 -18.84
C MET A 1 11.63 -30.66 -19.91
N ASN A 2 10.68 -31.50 -19.50
CA ASN A 2 9.84 -32.25 -20.44
C ASN A 2 8.86 -31.29 -21.11
N ASN A 3 8.97 -31.21 -22.46
CA ASN A 3 7.94 -30.58 -23.29
C ASN A 3 6.60 -31.29 -23.02
N ILE A 4 5.72 -30.64 -22.30
CA ILE A 4 4.28 -31.01 -22.26
C ILE A 4 3.78 -30.70 -23.66
N LYS A 5 3.70 -31.72 -24.51
CA LYS A 5 3.06 -31.61 -25.83
C LYS A 5 1.58 -31.28 -25.60
N ASN A 6 1.05 -30.36 -26.38
CA ASN A 6 -0.37 -30.04 -26.45
C ASN A 6 -1.19 -31.32 -26.45
N THR A 7 -1.89 -31.60 -25.38
CA THR A 7 -2.75 -32.77 -25.23
C THR A 7 -4.19 -32.30 -25.04
N GLY A 8 -5.07 -32.75 -25.91
CA GLY A 8 -6.50 -32.39 -25.85
C GLY A 8 -6.79 -30.99 -26.40
N LEU A 9 -7.57 -30.22 -25.65
CA LEU A 9 -8.00 -28.86 -26.03
C LEU A 9 -7.03 -27.76 -25.55
N TYR A 10 -5.93 -28.14 -24.89
CA TYR A 10 -4.90 -27.21 -24.44
C TYR A 10 -3.99 -26.82 -25.59
N ASP A 11 -3.84 -25.51 -25.79
CA ASP A 11 -2.92 -24.92 -26.76
C ASP A 11 -2.15 -23.79 -26.04
N GLU A 12 -0.84 -23.95 -25.95
CA GLU A 12 0.07 -23.00 -25.27
C GLU A 12 -0.01 -21.59 -25.87
N SER A 13 -0.43 -21.45 -27.14
CA SER A 13 -0.60 -20.13 -27.77
C SER A 13 -1.76 -19.31 -27.20
N PHE A 14 -2.68 -19.95 -26.48
CA PHE A 14 -3.77 -19.27 -25.77
C PHE A 14 -3.42 -18.93 -24.31
N GLU A 15 -2.25 -19.34 -23.81
CA GLU A 15 -1.79 -18.89 -22.51
C GLU A 15 -1.38 -17.42 -22.57
N HIS A 16 -2.21 -16.59 -22.03
CA HIS A 16 -1.94 -15.17 -21.83
C HIS A 16 -1.96 -14.87 -20.35
N ASP A 17 -0.82 -14.44 -19.81
CA ASP A 17 -0.74 -13.94 -18.45
C ASP A 17 -1.72 -12.79 -18.27
N ALA A 18 -2.71 -12.99 -17.39
CA ALA A 18 -3.73 -11.98 -17.07
C ALA A 18 -3.39 -11.19 -15.80
N CYS A 19 -2.19 -11.41 -15.22
CA CYS A 19 -1.79 -10.87 -13.93
C CYS A 19 -1.10 -9.52 -14.06
N GLY A 20 -1.55 -8.52 -13.30
CA GLY A 20 -0.88 -7.21 -13.15
C GLY A 20 0.00 -7.14 -11.90
N ILE A 21 0.61 -8.25 -11.49
CA ILE A 21 1.39 -8.39 -10.27
C ILE A 21 2.84 -8.67 -10.63
N GLY A 22 3.76 -8.06 -9.88
CA GLY A 22 5.17 -8.37 -9.89
C GLY A 22 5.73 -8.42 -8.47
N ALA A 23 6.76 -9.23 -8.28
CA ALA A 23 7.50 -9.29 -7.02
C ALA A 23 8.99 -9.50 -7.32
N ILE A 24 9.83 -8.87 -6.51
CA ILE A 24 11.27 -9.01 -6.55
C ILE A 24 11.81 -9.09 -5.12
N ALA A 25 12.81 -9.93 -4.90
CA ALA A 25 13.45 -10.06 -3.60
C ALA A 25 14.96 -10.29 -3.77
N SER A 26 15.74 -9.75 -2.85
CA SER A 26 17.15 -10.09 -2.68
C SER A 26 17.26 -11.45 -2.00
N ILE A 27 17.96 -12.40 -2.64
CA ILE A 27 18.16 -13.77 -2.09
C ILE A 27 18.93 -13.69 -0.76
N ASP A 28 19.89 -12.77 -0.67
CA ASP A 28 20.73 -12.59 0.53
C ASP A 28 20.07 -11.68 1.59
N GLY A 29 18.85 -11.19 1.32
CA GLY A 29 18.13 -10.28 2.22
C GLY A 29 18.74 -8.87 2.33
N ILE A 30 19.71 -8.53 1.47
CA ILE A 30 20.38 -7.23 1.49
C ILE A 30 19.45 -6.16 0.91
N LYS A 31 19.17 -5.14 1.71
CA LYS A 31 18.36 -4.00 1.28
C LYS A 31 19.14 -3.12 0.30
N SER A 32 18.54 -2.78 -0.83
CA SER A 32 19.10 -1.86 -1.79
C SER A 32 18.01 -1.02 -2.45
N HIS A 33 18.39 0.16 -2.96
CA HIS A 33 17.50 0.97 -3.79
C HIS A 33 17.20 0.28 -5.13
N LYS A 34 18.14 -0.52 -5.62
CA LYS A 34 18.00 -1.30 -6.85
C LYS A 34 16.76 -2.21 -6.85
N ILE A 35 16.41 -2.83 -5.72
CA ILE A 35 15.18 -3.62 -5.57
C ILE A 35 13.94 -2.75 -5.80
N VAL A 36 13.95 -1.50 -5.31
CA VAL A 36 12.83 -0.57 -5.51
C VAL A 36 12.73 -0.13 -6.97
N GLU A 37 13.85 0.24 -7.59
CA GLU A 37 13.91 0.59 -9.02
C GLU A 37 13.45 -0.57 -9.91
N ASP A 38 13.93 -1.78 -9.66
CA ASP A 38 13.55 -2.96 -10.44
C ASP A 38 12.06 -3.29 -10.27
N ALA A 39 11.51 -3.14 -9.07
CA ALA A 39 10.08 -3.31 -8.84
C ALA A 39 9.25 -2.26 -9.61
N LEU A 40 9.68 -1.00 -9.61
CA LEU A 40 9.02 0.06 -10.38
C LEU A 40 9.13 -0.20 -11.90
N ASN A 41 10.27 -0.72 -12.37
CA ASN A 41 10.42 -1.14 -13.77
C ASN A 41 9.47 -2.32 -14.12
N ILE A 42 9.34 -3.32 -13.25
CA ILE A 42 8.35 -4.38 -13.41
C ILE A 42 6.95 -3.76 -13.54
N LEU A 43 6.60 -2.80 -12.68
CA LEU A 43 5.31 -2.13 -12.71
C LEU A 43 5.07 -1.42 -14.05
N ILE A 44 6.08 -0.74 -14.59
CA ILE A 44 6.01 -0.08 -15.91
C ILE A 44 5.78 -1.11 -17.02
N HIS A 45 6.49 -2.25 -17.00
CA HIS A 45 6.30 -3.31 -17.98
C HIS A 45 4.91 -3.98 -17.89
N LEU A 46 4.23 -3.86 -16.75
CA LEU A 46 2.85 -4.30 -16.55
C LEU A 46 1.79 -3.27 -16.98
N GLU A 47 2.18 -2.14 -17.59
CA GLU A 47 1.25 -1.07 -18.00
C GLU A 47 0.12 -1.59 -18.90
N HIS A 48 0.44 -2.51 -19.84
CA HIS A 48 -0.56 -3.16 -20.70
C HIS A 48 -1.61 -3.98 -19.94
N ARG A 49 -1.40 -4.23 -18.65
CA ARG A 49 -2.33 -4.89 -17.71
C ARG A 49 -3.06 -3.90 -16.82
N GLY A 50 -2.63 -2.64 -16.82
CA GLY A 50 -3.30 -1.55 -16.11
C GLY A 50 -4.60 -1.17 -16.78
N GLY A 51 -5.62 -0.84 -15.98
CA GLY A 51 -6.82 -0.17 -16.47
C GLY A 51 -6.55 1.32 -16.61
N THR A 52 -6.90 1.89 -17.75
CA THR A 52 -7.04 3.34 -17.92
C THR A 52 -8.51 3.69 -17.90
N GLY A 53 -8.89 4.74 -17.17
CA GLY A 53 -10.24 5.27 -17.21
C GLY A 53 -10.57 5.96 -18.53
N ALA A 54 -11.60 6.80 -18.53
CA ALA A 54 -11.94 7.63 -19.69
C ALA A 54 -10.82 8.61 -20.10
N GLU A 55 -9.88 8.85 -19.19
CA GLU A 55 -8.68 9.68 -19.40
C GLU A 55 -7.44 8.79 -19.34
N SER A 56 -6.54 8.91 -20.32
CA SER A 56 -5.29 8.13 -20.37
C SER A 56 -4.36 8.36 -19.16
N ASN A 57 -4.49 9.52 -18.50
CA ASN A 57 -3.69 9.93 -17.33
C ASN A 57 -4.38 9.64 -15.99
N SER A 58 -5.58 9.06 -16.01
CA SER A 58 -6.27 8.56 -14.81
C SER A 58 -6.23 7.04 -14.83
N GLY A 59 -5.27 6.45 -14.10
CA GLY A 59 -5.18 5.02 -13.94
C GLY A 59 -6.26 4.48 -13.01
N ASP A 60 -6.66 3.23 -13.25
CA ASP A 60 -7.54 2.56 -12.33
C ASP A 60 -6.86 2.46 -10.96
N VAL A 61 -5.70 1.87 -10.88
CA VAL A 61 -4.88 1.84 -9.66
C VAL A 61 -3.49 1.24 -9.90
N ALA A 62 -2.50 1.76 -9.20
CA ALA A 62 -1.17 1.17 -9.14
C ALA A 62 -0.50 1.41 -7.77
N GLY A 63 0.48 0.59 -7.44
CA GLY A 63 1.21 0.75 -6.19
C GLY A 63 2.33 -0.26 -5.97
N ILE A 64 3.06 -0.02 -4.89
CA ILE A 64 4.20 -0.81 -4.44
C ILE A 64 4.14 -1.04 -2.93
N LEU A 65 4.43 -2.26 -2.50
CA LEU A 65 4.71 -2.62 -1.12
C LEU A 65 6.20 -2.89 -1.00
N VAL A 66 6.83 -2.30 0.00
CA VAL A 66 8.25 -2.45 0.33
C VAL A 66 8.44 -2.61 1.83
N GLN A 67 9.64 -2.99 2.26
CA GLN A 67 10.00 -2.89 3.68
C GLN A 67 10.08 -1.42 4.12
N ILE A 68 9.92 -1.15 5.43
CA ILE A 68 10.11 0.19 5.97
C ILE A 68 11.55 0.64 5.66
N PRO A 69 11.72 1.78 4.92
CA PRO A 69 13.02 2.27 4.50
C PRO A 69 13.68 3.08 5.62
N HIS A 70 14.22 2.40 6.64
CA HIS A 70 14.74 3.03 7.85
C HIS A 70 15.82 4.07 7.56
N GLU A 71 16.79 3.77 6.68
CA GLU A 71 17.86 4.69 6.31
C GLU A 71 17.32 6.01 5.71
N TYR A 72 16.27 5.90 4.89
CA TYR A 72 15.59 7.06 4.34
C TYR A 72 14.92 7.89 5.42
N PHE A 73 14.07 7.28 6.26
CA PHE A 73 13.36 8.01 7.32
C PHE A 73 14.30 8.64 8.34
N SER A 74 15.41 7.96 8.68
CA SER A 74 16.45 8.48 9.59
C SER A 74 17.21 9.67 9.01
N SER A 75 17.21 9.84 7.69
CA SER A 75 17.87 10.96 7.02
C SER A 75 17.00 12.21 6.88
N LEU A 76 15.70 12.09 7.16
CA LEU A 76 14.75 13.20 7.05
C LEU A 76 14.72 14.03 8.34
N ASP A 77 14.48 15.33 8.19
CA ASP A 77 14.04 16.16 9.31
C ASP A 77 12.52 15.93 9.53
N LEU A 78 12.19 15.01 10.41
CA LEU A 78 10.80 14.65 10.73
C LEU A 78 10.15 15.59 11.74
N GLY A 79 10.94 16.43 12.43
CA GLY A 79 10.49 17.21 13.59
C GLY A 79 10.28 16.36 14.86
N PHE A 80 10.55 15.06 14.82
CA PHE A 80 10.53 14.12 15.94
C PHE A 80 11.60 13.03 15.74
N LYS A 81 11.97 12.34 16.83
CA LYS A 81 12.96 11.27 16.76
C LYS A 81 12.31 9.92 16.52
N ILE A 82 12.88 9.12 15.65
CA ILE A 82 12.61 7.69 15.50
C ILE A 82 13.75 6.89 16.13
N GLY A 83 13.45 5.71 16.68
CA GLY A 83 14.46 4.79 17.22
C GLY A 83 15.25 4.07 16.12
N CYS A 84 15.95 3.01 16.48
CA CYS A 84 16.64 2.15 15.54
C CYS A 84 15.65 1.36 14.66
N GLU A 85 16.15 0.73 13.61
CA GLU A 85 15.34 -0.14 12.75
C GLU A 85 14.64 -1.22 13.56
N GLY A 86 13.33 -1.41 13.30
CA GLY A 86 12.48 -2.37 14.01
C GLY A 86 11.99 -1.90 15.38
N SER A 87 12.42 -0.73 15.91
CA SER A 87 11.90 -0.17 17.16
C SER A 87 10.64 0.68 16.97
N TYR A 88 10.15 0.81 15.77
CA TYR A 88 8.92 1.56 15.45
C TYR A 88 8.16 0.93 14.29
N GLY A 89 6.88 1.23 14.21
CA GLY A 89 6.01 0.92 13.08
C GLY A 89 5.58 2.18 12.34
N VAL A 90 5.09 2.01 11.12
CA VAL A 90 4.56 3.11 10.31
C VAL A 90 3.16 2.77 9.82
N ALA A 91 2.20 3.65 10.10
CA ALA A 91 0.88 3.61 9.51
C ALA A 91 0.82 4.60 8.33
N GLN A 92 0.68 4.09 7.11
CA GLN A 92 0.40 4.90 5.92
C GLN A 92 -1.10 5.09 5.78
N ILE A 93 -1.54 6.34 5.88
CA ILE A 93 -2.96 6.69 5.95
C ILE A 93 -3.30 7.69 4.85
N ILE A 94 -4.45 7.50 4.22
CA ILE A 94 -5.10 8.50 3.38
C ILE A 94 -6.34 9.03 4.09
N THR A 95 -6.60 10.32 3.95
CA THR A 95 -7.76 10.98 4.54
C THR A 95 -8.17 12.21 3.72
N SER A 96 -9.32 12.78 4.02
CA SER A 96 -9.80 13.98 3.36
C SER A 96 -8.82 15.15 3.49
N LYS A 97 -8.79 16.03 2.50
CA LYS A 97 -8.10 17.33 2.58
C LYS A 97 -8.85 18.36 3.43
N ASN A 98 -10.14 18.11 3.73
CA ASN A 98 -10.89 18.95 4.64
C ASN A 98 -10.28 18.86 6.05
N GLU A 99 -9.91 20.01 6.60
CA GLU A 99 -9.20 20.08 7.89
C GLU A 99 -10.00 19.44 9.04
N THR A 100 -11.32 19.63 9.07
CA THR A 100 -12.18 19.07 10.13
C THR A 100 -12.19 17.54 10.07
N ILE A 101 -12.38 16.97 8.88
CA ILE A 101 -12.40 15.51 8.67
C ILE A 101 -11.01 14.92 8.93
N LYS A 102 -9.95 15.57 8.44
CA LYS A 102 -8.57 15.18 8.70
C LYS A 102 -8.27 15.14 10.20
N ASN A 103 -8.59 16.22 10.92
CA ASN A 103 -8.33 16.31 12.36
C ASN A 103 -9.10 15.23 13.13
N LYS A 104 -10.36 14.98 12.74
CA LYS A 104 -11.15 13.88 13.32
C LYS A 104 -10.52 12.52 13.05
N SER A 105 -10.02 12.29 11.83
CA SER A 105 -9.29 11.06 11.48
C SER A 105 -8.04 10.88 12.34
N PHE A 106 -7.28 11.95 12.56
CA PHE A 106 -6.07 11.91 13.40
C PHE A 106 -6.40 11.64 14.87
N GLU A 107 -7.45 12.27 15.39
CA GLU A 107 -7.95 12.02 16.75
C GLU A 107 -8.29 10.54 16.96
N ILE A 108 -9.01 9.92 16.02
CA ILE A 108 -9.36 8.50 16.08
C ILE A 108 -8.09 7.64 16.11
N VAL A 109 -7.14 7.91 15.21
CA VAL A 109 -5.88 7.15 15.17
C VAL A 109 -5.16 7.24 16.52
N LEU A 110 -4.97 8.44 17.06
CA LEU A 110 -4.26 8.65 18.32
C LEU A 110 -4.98 8.02 19.51
N ASN A 111 -6.31 8.14 19.58
CA ASN A 111 -7.10 7.53 20.66
C ASN A 111 -7.03 6.01 20.63
N ARG A 112 -7.18 5.39 19.44
CA ARG A 112 -7.13 3.93 19.33
C ARG A 112 -5.73 3.36 19.54
N LEU A 113 -4.68 4.10 19.19
CA LEU A 113 -3.31 3.74 19.60
C LEU A 113 -3.18 3.70 21.12
N ASN A 114 -3.65 4.73 21.81
CA ASN A 114 -3.62 4.81 23.27
C ASN A 114 -4.40 3.67 23.94
N ASP A 115 -5.55 3.26 23.39
CA ASP A 115 -6.35 2.15 23.92
C ASP A 115 -5.59 0.83 23.96
N VAL A 116 -4.70 0.62 23.00
CA VAL A 116 -3.84 -0.57 22.93
C VAL A 116 -2.43 -0.30 23.48
N LYS A 117 -2.25 0.80 24.23
CA LYS A 117 -0.99 1.20 24.88
C LYS A 117 0.17 1.45 23.91
N LEU A 118 -0.13 1.80 22.66
CA LEU A 118 0.84 2.27 21.69
C LEU A 118 0.93 3.78 21.68
N LYS A 119 2.14 4.31 21.45
CA LYS A 119 2.42 5.74 21.42
C LYS A 119 2.80 6.18 20.02
N ALA A 120 2.17 7.23 19.51
CA ALA A 120 2.62 7.91 18.31
C ALA A 120 3.86 8.76 18.63
N LEU A 121 4.94 8.58 17.87
CA LEU A 121 6.15 9.40 17.90
C LEU A 121 5.94 10.73 17.18
N GLY A 122 5.20 10.69 16.07
CA GLY A 122 4.89 11.86 15.29
C GLY A 122 4.18 11.50 13.99
N ILE A 123 3.84 12.55 13.23
CA ILE A 123 3.08 12.46 11.97
C ILE A 123 3.85 13.19 10.89
N ARG A 124 4.08 12.51 9.77
CA ARG A 124 4.68 13.08 8.57
C ARG A 124 3.63 13.20 7.47
N LYS A 125 3.53 14.36 6.83
CA LYS A 125 2.81 14.49 5.58
C LYS A 125 3.70 13.92 4.46
N VAL A 126 3.20 12.98 3.69
CA VAL A 126 3.94 12.39 2.56
C VAL A 126 4.00 13.41 1.43
N PRO A 127 5.20 13.78 0.95
CA PRO A 127 5.33 14.63 -0.21
C PRO A 127 4.97 13.85 -1.48
N PHE A 128 4.22 14.49 -2.37
CA PHE A 128 3.88 13.93 -3.66
C PHE A 128 3.79 14.99 -4.75
N ASN A 129 4.02 14.57 -6.00
CA ASN A 129 3.86 15.39 -7.18
C ASN A 129 2.59 14.99 -7.94
N SER A 130 1.63 15.91 -8.02
CA SER A 130 0.34 15.65 -8.67
C SER A 130 0.21 16.21 -10.08
N LEU A 131 1.30 16.70 -10.69
CA LEU A 131 1.26 17.38 -11.99
C LEU A 131 0.74 16.47 -13.12
N GLU A 132 1.17 15.21 -13.12
CA GLU A 132 0.85 14.23 -14.18
C GLU A 132 -0.49 13.53 -14.00
N LEU A 133 -1.19 13.73 -12.86
CA LEU A 133 -2.49 13.09 -12.61
C LEU A 133 -3.56 13.59 -13.57
N GLY A 134 -4.45 12.70 -14.01
CA GLY A 134 -5.68 13.06 -14.69
C GLY A 134 -6.69 13.76 -13.76
N MET A 135 -7.72 14.36 -14.35
CA MET A 135 -8.70 15.16 -13.60
C MET A 135 -9.46 14.34 -12.55
N GLN A 136 -9.82 13.11 -12.88
CA GLN A 136 -10.54 12.23 -11.94
C GLN A 136 -9.69 11.94 -10.68
N ALA A 137 -8.41 11.59 -10.88
CA ALA A 137 -7.48 11.34 -9.78
C ALA A 137 -7.20 12.62 -8.97
N LYS A 138 -7.09 13.78 -9.65
CA LYS A 138 -6.91 15.09 -8.98
C LYS A 138 -8.09 15.49 -8.12
N ASN A 139 -9.32 15.31 -8.63
CA ASN A 139 -10.55 15.69 -7.94
C ASN A 139 -10.77 14.86 -6.67
N SER A 140 -10.36 13.60 -6.68
CA SER A 140 -10.45 12.68 -5.53
C SER A 140 -9.15 12.53 -4.73
N LEU A 141 -8.12 13.35 -5.02
CA LEU A 141 -6.81 13.26 -4.39
C LEU A 141 -6.88 13.53 -2.88
N PRO A 142 -6.56 12.52 -2.03
CA PRO A 142 -6.59 12.67 -0.58
C PRO A 142 -5.36 13.38 -0.03
N GLY A 143 -5.37 13.67 1.26
CA GLY A 143 -4.16 13.88 2.04
C GLY A 143 -3.52 12.54 2.40
N ILE A 144 -2.20 12.45 2.31
CA ILE A 144 -1.43 11.22 2.58
C ILE A 144 -0.49 11.49 3.76
N TYR A 145 -0.57 10.64 4.79
CA TYR A 145 0.15 10.84 6.05
C TYR A 145 0.75 9.53 6.55
N GLN A 146 1.87 9.65 7.26
CA GLN A 146 2.55 8.56 7.95
C GLN A 146 2.56 8.84 9.45
N PHE A 147 1.98 7.92 10.24
CA PHE A 147 2.07 7.94 11.70
C PHE A 147 3.19 6.99 12.09
N PHE A 148 4.19 7.52 12.77
CA PHE A 148 5.27 6.74 13.34
C PHE A 148 4.87 6.33 14.77
N ILE A 149 4.96 5.06 15.06
CA ILE A 149 4.42 4.44 16.27
C ILE A 149 5.56 3.73 16.99
N ASP A 150 5.79 4.07 18.24
CA ASP A 150 6.84 3.48 19.08
C ASP A 150 6.53 2.03 19.41
N ARG A 151 7.56 1.17 19.39
CA ARG A 151 7.44 -0.19 19.90
C ARG A 151 7.67 -0.16 21.41
N PRO A 152 6.71 -0.62 22.23
CA PRO A 152 6.87 -0.68 23.66
C PRO A 152 8.11 -1.49 24.08
N GLU A 153 8.81 -1.02 25.10
CA GLU A 153 9.97 -1.72 25.64
C GLU A 153 9.60 -3.13 26.11
N GLY A 154 10.42 -4.11 25.76
CA GLY A 154 10.21 -5.52 26.10
C GLY A 154 9.28 -6.29 25.15
N GLU A 155 8.57 -5.64 24.23
CA GLU A 155 7.78 -6.35 23.24
C GLU A 155 8.66 -6.98 22.16
N THR A 156 8.33 -8.22 21.80
CA THR A 156 8.86 -8.86 20.60
C THR A 156 8.27 -8.20 19.34
N GLU A 157 8.92 -8.40 18.22
CA GLU A 157 8.44 -7.90 16.93
C GLU A 157 7.02 -8.42 16.60
N LEU A 158 6.75 -9.69 16.90
CA LEU A 158 5.44 -10.31 16.64
C LEU A 158 4.34 -9.75 17.55
N GLU A 159 4.62 -9.48 18.80
CA GLU A 159 3.68 -8.85 19.72
C GLU A 159 3.35 -7.43 19.26
N PHE A 160 4.36 -6.68 18.87
CA PHE A 160 4.14 -5.35 18.32
C PHE A 160 3.30 -5.35 17.03
N GLU A 161 3.57 -6.27 16.08
CA GLU A 161 2.73 -6.44 14.88
C GLU A 161 1.27 -6.77 15.23
N ARG A 162 1.04 -7.59 16.27
CA ARG A 162 -0.32 -7.90 16.75
C ARG A 162 -1.02 -6.68 17.35
N HIS A 163 -0.30 -5.86 18.12
CA HIS A 163 -0.83 -4.61 18.65
C HIS A 163 -1.14 -3.59 17.56
N LEU A 164 -0.25 -3.44 16.56
CA LEU A 164 -0.51 -2.62 15.38
C LEU A 164 -1.75 -3.10 14.61
N TYR A 165 -1.90 -4.42 14.45
CA TYR A 165 -3.09 -5.00 13.84
C TYR A 165 -4.37 -4.68 14.64
N LEU A 166 -4.34 -4.85 15.95
CA LEU A 166 -5.48 -4.56 16.83
C LEU A 166 -5.86 -3.07 16.74
N ALA A 167 -4.87 -2.17 16.90
CA ALA A 167 -5.09 -0.73 16.74
C ALA A 167 -5.74 -0.40 15.41
N ARG A 168 -5.22 -0.94 14.32
CA ARG A 168 -5.77 -0.73 12.99
C ARG A 168 -7.24 -1.15 12.89
N ARG A 169 -7.59 -2.32 13.44
CA ARG A 169 -8.98 -2.81 13.40
C ARG A 169 -9.93 -1.94 14.23
N LEU A 170 -9.48 -1.43 15.37
CA LEU A 170 -10.25 -0.48 16.18
C LEU A 170 -10.46 0.85 15.44
N ILE A 171 -9.40 1.39 14.82
CA ILE A 171 -9.46 2.61 14.02
C ILE A 171 -10.43 2.45 12.85
N GLU A 172 -10.29 1.36 12.07
CA GLU A 172 -11.16 1.08 10.92
C GLU A 172 -12.63 0.94 11.33
N LYS A 173 -12.90 0.28 12.47
CA LYS A 173 -14.27 0.13 13.00
C LYS A 173 -14.89 1.47 13.39
N GLU A 174 -14.14 2.33 14.06
CA GLU A 174 -14.63 3.64 14.45
C GLU A 174 -14.81 4.56 13.24
N ALA A 175 -13.84 4.60 12.32
CA ALA A 175 -13.96 5.38 11.10
C ALA A 175 -15.19 4.99 10.28
N LEU A 176 -15.50 3.68 10.21
CA LEU A 176 -16.70 3.17 9.55
C LEU A 176 -17.97 3.63 10.29
N SER A 177 -18.01 3.57 11.62
CA SER A 177 -19.18 4.00 12.42
C SER A 177 -19.46 5.49 12.33
N LEU A 178 -18.44 6.31 12.00
CA LEU A 178 -18.54 7.73 11.79
C LEU A 178 -18.65 8.13 10.30
N GLU A 179 -18.82 7.14 9.42
CA GLU A 179 -18.99 7.33 7.97
C GLU A 179 -17.85 8.15 7.32
N LEU A 180 -16.62 8.00 7.81
CA LEU A 180 -15.44 8.66 7.25
C LEU A 180 -14.98 7.97 5.95
N SER A 181 -15.73 8.20 4.87
CA SER A 181 -15.57 7.53 3.57
C SER A 181 -14.19 7.76 2.93
N ASP A 182 -13.57 8.90 3.20
CA ASP A 182 -12.27 9.29 2.65
C ASP A 182 -11.08 8.79 3.49
N PHE A 183 -11.34 8.12 4.62
CA PHE A 183 -10.31 7.60 5.51
C PHE A 183 -9.98 6.15 5.18
N TYR A 184 -8.70 5.86 5.03
CA TYR A 184 -8.23 4.48 4.80
C TYR A 184 -6.78 4.29 5.26
N ILE A 185 -6.49 3.16 5.90
CA ILE A 185 -5.15 2.76 6.30
C ILE A 185 -4.55 1.84 5.22
N CYS A 186 -3.61 2.36 4.42
CA CYS A 186 -2.94 1.60 3.37
C CYS A 186 -2.10 0.47 3.96
N SER A 187 -1.32 0.77 4.98
CA SER A 187 -0.52 -0.19 5.76
C SER A 187 -0.36 0.30 7.19
N MET A 188 -0.13 -0.60 8.12
CA MET A 188 0.22 -0.31 9.52
C MET A 188 1.02 -1.50 10.04
N SER A 189 2.35 -1.37 10.05
CA SER A 189 3.28 -2.48 10.31
C SER A 189 4.62 -1.93 10.78
N ALA A 190 5.40 -2.76 11.48
CA ALA A 190 6.80 -2.51 11.79
C ALA A 190 7.75 -3.02 10.68
N LYS A 191 7.21 -3.72 9.67
CA LYS A 191 8.00 -4.39 8.63
C LYS A 191 7.85 -3.75 7.26
N THR A 192 6.61 -3.45 6.86
CA THR A 192 6.28 -3.07 5.48
C THR A 192 5.46 -1.78 5.41
N ILE A 193 5.59 -1.10 4.27
CA ILE A 193 4.82 0.08 3.94
C ILE A 193 4.28 -0.02 2.51
N VAL A 194 3.08 0.53 2.27
CA VAL A 194 2.40 0.47 0.97
C VAL A 194 2.19 1.87 0.41
N TYR A 195 2.79 2.15 -0.73
CA TYR A 195 2.56 3.33 -1.55
C TYR A 195 1.64 2.97 -2.71
N LYS A 196 0.45 3.54 -2.78
CA LYS A 196 -0.57 3.18 -3.78
C LYS A 196 -1.54 4.33 -4.04
N GLY A 197 -2.23 4.28 -5.19
CA GLY A 197 -3.21 5.30 -5.52
C GLY A 197 -3.93 5.07 -6.84
N MET A 198 -4.78 6.03 -7.22
CA MET A 198 -5.38 6.11 -8.55
C MET A 198 -4.35 6.61 -9.56
N LEU A 199 -3.38 5.76 -9.85
CA LEU A 199 -2.21 6.04 -10.66
C LEU A 199 -2.13 5.04 -11.82
N VAL A 200 -1.57 5.46 -12.94
CA VAL A 200 -1.04 4.52 -13.92
C VAL A 200 0.35 4.06 -13.48
N SER A 201 0.82 2.94 -14.01
CA SER A 201 2.09 2.32 -13.63
C SER A 201 3.27 3.28 -13.66
N THR A 202 3.35 4.10 -14.72
CA THR A 202 4.41 5.08 -14.97
C THR A 202 4.39 6.27 -14.00
N GLN A 203 3.26 6.54 -13.36
CA GLN A 203 3.11 7.68 -12.45
C GLN A 203 3.59 7.38 -11.01
N VAL A 204 3.68 6.10 -10.59
CA VAL A 204 3.91 5.75 -9.18
C VAL A 204 5.20 6.36 -8.64
N GLN A 205 6.30 6.27 -9.38
CA GLN A 205 7.58 6.84 -8.99
C GLN A 205 7.56 8.38 -9.00
N ASN A 206 7.00 8.97 -10.05
CA ASN A 206 6.95 10.43 -10.20
C ASN A 206 5.99 11.06 -9.17
N PHE A 207 4.93 10.36 -8.80
CA PHE A 207 3.98 10.81 -7.81
C PHE A 207 4.56 10.75 -6.40
N TYR A 208 5.13 9.62 -5.99
CA TYR A 208 5.73 9.44 -4.67
C TYR A 208 7.24 9.73 -4.72
N VAL A 209 7.61 10.98 -4.48
CA VAL A 209 9.01 11.43 -4.55
C VAL A 209 9.95 10.67 -3.60
N ASP A 210 9.41 10.12 -2.51
CA ASP A 210 10.14 9.26 -1.57
C ASP A 210 10.82 8.08 -2.29
N LEU A 211 10.14 7.48 -3.28
CA LEU A 211 10.60 6.29 -4.01
C LEU A 211 11.83 6.55 -4.90
N SER A 212 12.19 7.80 -5.14
CA SER A 212 13.34 8.18 -5.96
C SER A 212 14.61 8.44 -5.15
N ASP A 213 14.53 8.43 -3.81
CA ASP A 213 15.70 8.66 -2.96
C ASP A 213 16.56 7.40 -2.85
N ILE A 214 17.86 7.51 -3.07
CA ILE A 214 18.83 6.40 -3.01
C ILE A 214 18.87 5.70 -1.64
N LYS A 215 18.47 6.39 -0.57
CA LYS A 215 18.37 5.82 0.78
C LYS A 215 17.06 5.06 1.01
N PHE A 216 16.12 5.17 0.09
CA PHE A 216 14.88 4.39 0.11
C PHE A 216 15.17 2.98 -0.37
N LYS A 217 15.52 2.08 0.57
CA LYS A 217 16.02 0.73 0.31
C LYS A 217 15.07 -0.34 0.82
N SER A 218 14.98 -1.44 0.09
CA SER A 218 14.23 -2.64 0.47
C SER A 218 14.97 -3.89 -0.01
N ALA A 219 14.76 -5.03 0.66
CA ALA A 219 15.21 -6.34 0.19
C ALA A 219 14.10 -7.10 -0.54
N ILE A 220 12.85 -6.66 -0.43
CA ILE A 220 11.69 -7.22 -1.12
C ILE A 220 10.75 -6.09 -1.56
N ALA A 221 10.19 -6.23 -2.75
CA ALA A 221 9.13 -5.36 -3.22
C ALA A 221 8.07 -6.17 -3.97
N THR A 222 6.80 -5.75 -3.81
CA THR A 222 5.67 -6.30 -4.56
C THR A 222 4.93 -5.14 -5.22
N VAL A 223 4.62 -5.27 -6.50
CA VAL A 223 3.92 -4.24 -7.29
C VAL A 223 2.62 -4.78 -7.86
N HIS A 224 1.69 -3.87 -8.11
CA HIS A 224 0.42 -4.21 -8.74
C HIS A 224 -0.06 -3.05 -9.62
N SER A 225 -0.52 -3.38 -10.83
CA SER A 225 -0.96 -2.42 -11.86
C SER A 225 -2.38 -2.62 -12.34
N ARG A 226 -3.23 -3.35 -11.63
CA ARG A 226 -4.58 -3.62 -12.10
C ARG A 226 -5.58 -3.65 -10.96
N PHE A 227 -6.78 -3.23 -11.29
CA PHE A 227 -7.96 -3.31 -10.44
C PHE A 227 -9.06 -4.18 -11.08
N SER A 228 -9.99 -4.67 -10.26
CA SER A 228 -11.15 -5.43 -10.76
C SER A 228 -12.03 -4.57 -11.66
N THR A 229 -12.37 -5.05 -12.84
CA THR A 229 -13.20 -4.38 -13.85
C THR A 229 -14.64 -4.10 -13.39
N ASN A 230 -15.06 -4.67 -12.26
CA ASN A 230 -16.45 -4.63 -11.79
C ASN A 230 -16.71 -3.57 -10.71
N THR A 231 -15.74 -2.74 -10.36
CA THR A 231 -15.89 -1.70 -9.33
C THR A 231 -15.24 -0.39 -9.78
N PHE A 232 -15.83 0.74 -9.36
CA PHE A 232 -15.22 2.05 -9.62
C PHE A 232 -13.88 2.17 -8.89
N PRO A 233 -12.84 2.70 -9.56
CA PRO A 233 -11.54 2.92 -8.96
C PRO A 233 -11.62 3.94 -7.81
N SER A 234 -10.78 3.75 -6.80
CA SER A 234 -10.61 4.71 -5.72
C SER A 234 -9.23 4.56 -5.07
N TRP A 235 -8.76 5.62 -4.42
CA TRP A 235 -7.47 5.62 -3.72
C TRP A 235 -7.34 4.50 -2.68
N SER A 236 -8.42 4.18 -1.97
CA SER A 236 -8.44 3.12 -0.96
C SER A 236 -8.40 1.72 -1.54
N LYS A 237 -9.03 1.52 -2.69
CA LYS A 237 -9.13 0.19 -3.33
C LYS A 237 -7.90 -0.18 -4.16
N ALA A 238 -6.95 0.74 -4.33
CA ALA A 238 -5.69 0.46 -5.01
C ALA A 238 -4.93 -0.72 -4.39
N HIS A 239 -4.24 -1.48 -5.21
CA HIS A 239 -3.34 -2.56 -4.80
C HIS A 239 -1.86 -2.08 -4.81
N PRO A 240 -0.93 -2.82 -4.16
CA PRO A 240 -1.16 -3.99 -3.33
C PRO A 240 -1.84 -3.66 -2.01
N TYR A 241 -2.45 -4.66 -1.38
CA TYR A 241 -2.89 -4.58 0.00
C TYR A 241 -1.76 -4.97 0.95
N ARG A 242 -1.98 -4.78 2.24
CA ARG A 242 -1.00 -4.99 3.33
C ARG A 242 -0.35 -6.37 3.35
N MET A 243 -1.10 -7.41 3.01
CA MET A 243 -0.68 -8.81 3.09
C MET A 243 -1.03 -9.61 1.83
N ILE A 244 -1.75 -9.01 0.90
CA ILE A 244 -2.26 -9.68 -0.30
C ILE A 244 -1.95 -8.82 -1.52
N CYS A 245 -1.40 -9.47 -2.52
CA CYS A 245 -1.21 -8.89 -3.84
C CYS A 245 -1.75 -9.90 -4.84
N HIS A 246 -2.93 -9.57 -5.42
CA HIS A 246 -3.57 -10.49 -6.35
C HIS A 246 -4.65 -9.78 -7.16
N ASN A 247 -4.88 -10.21 -8.38
CA ASN A 247 -5.85 -9.56 -9.27
C ASN A 247 -7.29 -9.77 -8.85
N GLY A 248 -7.61 -10.85 -8.16
CA GLY A 248 -8.95 -11.21 -7.74
C GLY A 248 -9.91 -11.36 -8.91
N GLU A 249 -10.32 -12.56 -9.19
CA GLU A 249 -11.47 -12.82 -10.04
C GLU A 249 -12.55 -13.46 -9.17
N ILE A 250 -13.34 -12.58 -8.52
CA ILE A 250 -14.38 -13.03 -7.58
C ILE A 250 -15.72 -12.88 -8.27
N ASN A 251 -16.18 -13.98 -8.88
CA ASN A 251 -17.44 -13.98 -9.61
C ASN A 251 -18.64 -14.14 -8.67
N THR A 252 -18.46 -14.77 -7.50
CA THR A 252 -19.50 -14.89 -6.48
C THR A 252 -18.91 -15.07 -5.10
N ILE A 253 -19.38 -14.31 -4.12
CA ILE A 253 -19.04 -14.44 -2.71
C ILE A 253 -20.05 -15.31 -1.93
N LYS A 254 -21.23 -15.58 -2.52
CA LYS A 254 -22.35 -16.22 -1.82
C LYS A 254 -22.00 -17.59 -1.26
N GLY A 255 -21.26 -18.41 -2.01
CA GLY A 255 -20.80 -19.72 -1.56
C GLY A 255 -19.86 -19.62 -0.35
N ASN A 256 -18.93 -18.66 -0.37
CA ASN A 256 -18.00 -18.43 0.74
C ASN A 256 -18.73 -17.91 1.98
N VAL A 257 -19.68 -16.99 1.81
CA VAL A 257 -20.52 -16.51 2.94
C VAL A 257 -21.28 -17.67 3.56
N ASN A 258 -21.93 -18.50 2.75
CA ASN A 258 -22.67 -19.66 3.23
C ASN A 258 -21.75 -20.67 3.96
N GLY A 259 -20.54 -20.90 3.44
CA GLY A 259 -19.56 -21.78 4.06
C GLY A 259 -19.02 -21.28 5.41
N VAL A 260 -18.98 -19.97 5.61
CA VAL A 260 -18.59 -19.36 6.90
C VAL A 260 -19.74 -19.35 7.89
N MET A 261 -20.99 -19.34 7.42
CA MET A 261 -22.19 -19.34 8.26
C MET A 261 -22.64 -20.74 8.67
N ALA A 262 -22.16 -21.79 8.01
CA ALA A 262 -22.44 -23.19 8.33
C ALA A 262 -21.56 -23.70 9.48
#